data_fdf4684aa0e5af9549d686985bd74b2c
#
_entry.id   fdf4684aa0e5af9549d686985bd74b2c
#
_cell.length_a   1.000
_cell.length_b   1.000
_cell.length_c   1.000
_cell.angle_alpha   90.00
_cell.angle_beta   90.00
_cell.angle_gamma   90.00
#
_symmetry.space_group_name_H-M   'P 1'
#
loop_
_entity.id
_entity.type
_entity.pdbx_description
1 polymer ?
#
loop_
_entity_poly.entity_id
_entity_poly.type
_entity_poly.pdbx_seq_one_letter_code
_entity_poly.pdbx_strand_id
1 'polypeptide(L)'
;MYKSQFTQALLLGILAALFFSVTFILNQVMNVAGSYWLWNGTLRYLWMLPLLLLLLMIQRQPIKPIYRVIKSNLGAWILWSNLGFVGFYLPLVFAADYLPGWLVSSIWQLTIIFGVLTSPLTKIPQMIDGKPHLVRAKIPLVSLPWLVIIAIGVAFTVVGEHGHVRPWELTISLLALTFAAIAYPLGNRKIMPHAQTLTGVQRVFAMTLCAYPTFLMLSLIALLQVGPPSAETLLNTFFVGLSSGVIATVLFYKATSLVAHDMRLLAQIEATQALEVVFSVILSFIFLGTTFSNSWQILGLIILIFGVIMVNLRR
;
A
#
# COMPACT_ATOMS: atom_id res chain seq x y z
N MET A 1 -29.66 10.61 -7.33
CA MET A 1 -28.44 10.20 -8.09
C MET A 1 -27.18 10.28 -7.20
N TYR A 2 -26.86 11.40 -6.56
CA TYR A 2 -25.66 11.56 -5.69
C TYR A 2 -25.55 10.55 -4.53
N LYS A 3 -26.61 10.30 -3.77
CA LYS A 3 -26.59 9.31 -2.67
C LYS A 3 -26.25 7.91 -3.13
N SER A 4 -26.76 7.49 -4.28
CA SER A 4 -26.49 6.16 -4.86
C SER A 4 -25.02 6.00 -5.29
N GLN A 5 -24.42 7.03 -5.90
CA GLN A 5 -23.01 7.01 -6.31
C GLN A 5 -22.05 6.97 -5.10
N PHE A 6 -22.35 7.75 -4.07
CA PHE A 6 -21.57 7.74 -2.83
C PHE A 6 -21.65 6.37 -2.12
N THR A 7 -22.86 5.80 -1.99
CA THR A 7 -23.01 4.46 -1.39
C THR A 7 -22.23 3.40 -2.19
N GLN A 8 -22.26 3.46 -3.52
CA GLN A 8 -21.48 2.57 -4.37
C GLN A 8 -19.98 2.78 -4.16
N ALA A 9 -19.50 4.02 -4.12
CA ALA A 9 -18.10 4.33 -3.85
C ALA A 9 -17.65 3.81 -2.48
N LEU A 10 -18.47 3.99 -1.45
CA LEU A 10 -18.19 3.51 -0.09
C LEU A 10 -18.06 1.98 -0.05
N LEU A 11 -19.00 1.26 -0.64
CA LEU A 11 -18.94 -0.21 -0.72
C LEU A 11 -17.69 -0.69 -1.47
N LEU A 12 -17.34 -0.05 -2.59
CA LEU A 12 -16.13 -0.37 -3.33
C LEU A 12 -14.86 -0.08 -2.52
N GLY A 13 -14.82 1.02 -1.74
CA GLY A 13 -13.71 1.34 -0.83
C GLY A 13 -13.55 0.32 0.29
N ILE A 14 -14.65 -0.11 0.91
CA ILE A 14 -14.65 -1.16 1.94
C ILE A 14 -14.14 -2.49 1.36
N LEU A 15 -14.65 -2.90 0.19
CA LEU A 15 -14.18 -4.11 -0.48
C LEU A 15 -12.71 -4.01 -0.86
N ALA A 16 -12.24 -2.85 -1.31
CA ALA A 16 -10.83 -2.64 -1.62
C ALA A 16 -9.96 -2.84 -0.35
N ALA A 17 -10.37 -2.28 0.78
CA ALA A 17 -9.66 -2.46 2.05
C ALA A 17 -9.61 -3.94 2.47
N LEU A 18 -10.70 -4.70 2.29
CA LEU A 18 -10.72 -6.13 2.54
C LEU A 18 -9.71 -6.88 1.64
N PHE A 19 -9.71 -6.63 0.33
CA PHE A 19 -8.76 -7.27 -0.59
C PHE A 19 -7.31 -6.83 -0.36
N PHE A 20 -7.04 -5.60 0.08
CA PHE A 20 -5.72 -5.17 0.49
C PHE A 20 -5.24 -5.92 1.74
N SER A 21 -6.12 -6.13 2.73
CA SER A 21 -5.77 -6.82 3.98
C SER A 21 -5.34 -8.28 3.79
N VAL A 22 -5.77 -8.93 2.70
CA VAL A 22 -5.33 -10.30 2.32
C VAL A 22 -3.81 -10.40 2.22
N THR A 23 -3.13 -9.33 1.80
CA THR A 23 -1.66 -9.29 1.72
C THR A 23 -1.00 -9.60 3.06
N PHE A 24 -1.48 -9.00 4.14
CA PHE A 24 -0.89 -9.15 5.47
C PHE A 24 -1.04 -10.57 5.98
N ILE A 25 -2.20 -11.17 5.74
CA ILE A 25 -2.50 -12.52 6.19
C ILE A 25 -1.73 -13.56 5.40
N LEU A 26 -1.76 -13.49 4.07
CA LEU A 26 -1.04 -14.45 3.23
C LEU A 26 0.47 -14.36 3.41
N ASN A 27 1.04 -13.17 3.64
CA ASN A 27 2.45 -13.05 3.98
C ASN A 27 2.76 -13.75 5.31
N GLN A 28 1.92 -13.61 6.33
CA GLN A 28 2.09 -14.33 7.59
C GLN A 28 1.92 -15.86 7.42
N VAL A 29 0.93 -16.30 6.64
CA VAL A 29 0.74 -17.74 6.33
C VAL A 29 1.97 -18.31 5.65
N MET A 30 2.50 -17.63 4.64
CA MET A 30 3.71 -18.05 3.94
C MET A 30 4.93 -18.10 4.85
N ASN A 31 5.08 -17.12 5.75
CA ASN A 31 6.15 -17.12 6.74
C ASN A 31 6.05 -18.32 7.68
N VAL A 32 4.88 -18.56 8.29
CA VAL A 32 4.63 -19.71 9.17
C VAL A 32 4.91 -21.04 8.45
N ALA A 33 4.64 -21.12 7.15
CA ALA A 33 4.98 -22.27 6.30
C ALA A 33 6.47 -22.35 5.92
N GLY A 34 7.31 -21.44 6.41
CA GLY A 34 8.75 -21.43 6.14
C GLY A 34 9.14 -20.95 4.73
N SER A 35 8.24 -20.23 4.05
CA SER A 35 8.55 -19.64 2.75
C SER A 35 9.58 -18.52 2.89
N TYR A 36 10.55 -18.46 2.00
CA TYR A 36 11.57 -17.42 2.01
C TYR A 36 10.99 -16.06 1.61
N TRP A 37 11.15 -15.06 2.45
CA TRP A 37 10.53 -13.74 2.32
C TRP A 37 10.79 -13.06 0.95
N LEU A 38 11.97 -13.28 0.38
CA LEU A 38 12.31 -12.67 -0.92
C LEU A 38 11.47 -13.27 -2.06
N TRP A 39 11.11 -14.58 -1.98
CA TRP A 39 10.14 -15.17 -2.88
C TRP A 39 8.75 -14.55 -2.70
N ASN A 40 8.31 -14.37 -1.45
CA ASN A 40 7.01 -13.77 -1.14
C ASN A 40 6.92 -12.33 -1.69
N GLY A 41 8.02 -11.58 -1.59
CA GLY A 41 8.10 -10.20 -2.07
C GLY A 41 8.16 -10.07 -3.60
N THR A 42 8.90 -10.95 -4.28
CA THR A 42 9.14 -10.83 -5.72
C THR A 42 8.00 -11.43 -6.54
N LEU A 43 7.55 -12.65 -6.21
CA LEU A 43 6.55 -13.37 -6.98
C LEU A 43 5.22 -12.62 -7.10
N ARG A 44 4.78 -11.89 -6.07
CA ARG A 44 3.59 -11.03 -6.16
C ARG A 44 3.64 -10.13 -7.39
N TYR A 45 4.75 -9.44 -7.62
CA TYR A 45 4.89 -8.53 -8.76
C TYR A 45 5.11 -9.24 -10.08
N LEU A 46 5.74 -10.42 -10.05
CA LEU A 46 5.85 -11.27 -11.24
C LEU A 46 4.46 -11.73 -11.71
N TRP A 47 3.56 -12.10 -10.80
CA TRP A 47 2.15 -12.40 -11.10
C TRP A 47 1.35 -11.15 -11.48
N MET A 48 1.61 -10.04 -10.83
CA MET A 48 0.84 -8.81 -11.02
C MET A 48 0.96 -8.25 -12.45
N LEU A 49 2.14 -8.36 -13.08
CA LEU A 49 2.34 -7.83 -14.43
C LEU A 49 1.44 -8.52 -15.49
N PRO A 50 1.43 -9.85 -15.63
CA PRO A 50 0.53 -10.53 -16.57
C PRO A 50 -0.95 -10.33 -16.24
N LEU A 51 -1.32 -10.29 -14.94
CA LEU A 51 -2.69 -10.02 -14.52
C LEU A 51 -3.16 -8.62 -14.91
N LEU A 52 -2.32 -7.59 -14.73
CA LEU A 52 -2.62 -6.23 -15.15
C LEU A 52 -2.67 -6.11 -16.68
N LEU A 53 -1.80 -6.83 -17.41
CA LEU A 53 -1.85 -6.88 -18.87
C LEU A 53 -3.18 -7.47 -19.34
N LEU A 54 -3.59 -8.61 -18.75
CA LEU A 54 -4.88 -9.23 -19.04
C LEU A 54 -6.04 -8.26 -18.75
N LEU A 55 -5.98 -7.54 -17.62
CA LEU A 55 -6.98 -6.55 -17.26
C LEU A 55 -7.06 -5.40 -18.28
N LEU A 56 -5.92 -4.88 -18.74
CA LEU A 56 -5.88 -3.84 -19.79
C LEU A 56 -6.51 -4.35 -21.09
N MET A 57 -6.24 -5.61 -21.46
CA MET A 57 -6.85 -6.25 -22.64
C MET A 57 -8.37 -6.39 -22.49
N ILE A 58 -8.86 -6.86 -21.35
CA ILE A 58 -10.30 -6.98 -21.05
C ILE A 58 -10.99 -5.61 -21.10
N GLN A 59 -10.35 -4.58 -20.53
CA GLN A 59 -10.87 -3.21 -20.53
C GLN A 59 -10.64 -2.48 -21.87
N ARG A 60 -10.03 -3.14 -22.87
CA ARG A 60 -9.68 -2.57 -24.17
C ARG A 60 -8.86 -1.26 -24.05
N GLN A 61 -8.05 -1.14 -23.02
CA GLN A 61 -7.20 0.03 -22.82
C GLN A 61 -5.93 -0.07 -23.66
N PRO A 62 -5.55 1.00 -24.39
CA PRO A 62 -4.38 0.95 -25.27
C PRO A 62 -3.07 0.96 -24.46
N ILE A 63 -2.09 0.14 -24.88
CA ILE A 63 -0.76 0.07 -24.27
C ILE A 63 0.18 1.16 -24.83
N LYS A 64 -0.08 1.64 -26.05
CA LYS A 64 0.77 2.64 -26.72
C LYS A 64 1.01 3.93 -25.90
N PRO A 65 0.02 4.52 -25.20
CA PRO A 65 0.27 5.66 -24.30
C PRO A 65 1.25 5.34 -23.17
N ILE A 66 1.18 4.13 -22.60
CA ILE A 66 2.07 3.68 -21.53
C ILE A 66 3.52 3.70 -22.00
N TYR A 67 3.80 3.05 -23.14
CA TYR A 67 5.14 3.03 -23.72
C TYR A 67 5.67 4.44 -24.01
N ARG A 68 4.82 5.33 -24.54
CA ARG A 68 5.19 6.72 -24.87
C ARG A 68 5.63 7.50 -23.62
N VAL A 69 4.87 7.43 -22.51
CA VAL A 69 5.21 8.17 -21.28
C VAL A 69 6.42 7.58 -20.57
N ILE A 70 6.61 6.26 -20.58
CA ILE A 70 7.81 5.63 -20.04
C ILE A 70 9.05 6.10 -20.84
N LYS A 71 8.99 6.05 -22.18
CA LYS A 71 10.11 6.43 -23.04
C LYS A 71 10.46 7.93 -22.90
N SER A 72 9.47 8.80 -22.65
CA SER A 72 9.72 10.24 -22.51
C SER A 72 10.53 10.60 -21.26
N ASN A 73 10.53 9.77 -20.22
CA ASN A 73 11.30 10.00 -19.00
C ASN A 73 11.64 8.69 -18.27
N LEU A 74 12.36 7.80 -18.96
CA LEU A 74 12.68 6.44 -18.51
C LEU A 74 13.34 6.43 -17.11
N GLY A 75 14.29 7.34 -16.85
CA GLY A 75 14.99 7.41 -15.57
C GLY A 75 14.04 7.69 -14.40
N ALA A 76 13.10 8.62 -14.56
CA ALA A 76 12.09 8.90 -13.53
C ALA A 76 11.17 7.69 -13.32
N TRP A 77 10.71 7.03 -14.40
CA TRP A 77 9.88 5.85 -14.30
C TRP A 77 10.59 4.70 -13.56
N ILE A 78 11.84 4.41 -13.90
CA ILE A 78 12.62 3.37 -13.21
C ILE A 78 12.81 3.74 -11.74
N LEU A 79 13.31 4.95 -11.44
CA LEU A 79 13.62 5.37 -10.07
C LEU A 79 12.39 5.32 -9.17
N TRP A 80 11.32 6.01 -9.57
CA TRP A 80 10.14 6.17 -8.70
C TRP A 80 9.27 4.92 -8.64
N SER A 81 9.27 4.09 -9.68
CA SER A 81 8.61 2.78 -9.64
C SER A 81 9.34 1.83 -8.70
N ASN A 82 10.67 1.77 -8.76
CA ASN A 82 11.43 0.96 -7.81
C ASN A 82 11.29 1.46 -6.38
N LEU A 83 11.34 2.76 -6.14
CA LEU A 83 11.10 3.30 -4.80
C LEU A 83 9.68 2.98 -4.30
N GLY A 84 8.66 3.23 -5.13
CA GLY A 84 7.26 3.05 -4.76
C GLY A 84 6.79 1.61 -4.67
N PHE A 85 7.44 0.65 -5.34
CA PHE A 85 7.03 -0.76 -5.36
C PHE A 85 8.07 -1.67 -4.69
N VAL A 86 9.33 -1.63 -5.11
CA VAL A 86 10.39 -2.46 -4.50
C VAL A 86 10.71 -1.95 -3.09
N GLY A 87 11.00 -0.64 -2.96
CA GLY A 87 11.28 0.00 -1.67
C GLY A 87 10.10 0.01 -0.68
N PHE A 88 8.89 -0.19 -1.17
CA PHE A 88 7.72 -0.39 -0.34
C PHE A 88 7.55 -1.85 0.07
N TYR A 89 7.43 -2.74 -0.90
CA TYR A 89 6.88 -4.06 -0.64
C TYR A 89 7.90 -5.05 -0.06
N LEU A 90 9.16 -4.98 -0.49
CA LEU A 90 10.18 -5.87 0.07
C LEU A 90 10.42 -5.66 1.56
N PRO A 91 10.57 -4.41 2.08
CA PRO A 91 10.69 -4.19 3.51
C PRO A 91 9.43 -4.59 4.28
N LEU A 92 8.24 -4.45 3.68
CA LEU A 92 6.98 -4.89 4.29
C LEU A 92 6.94 -6.41 4.46
N VAL A 93 7.30 -7.15 3.41
CA VAL A 93 7.31 -8.62 3.46
C VAL A 93 8.43 -9.13 4.36
N PHE A 94 9.59 -8.47 4.36
CA PHE A 94 10.68 -8.76 5.30
C PHE A 94 10.22 -8.59 6.76
N ALA A 95 9.49 -7.52 7.08
CA ALA A 95 8.93 -7.33 8.43
C ALA A 95 7.90 -8.41 8.79
N ALA A 96 7.14 -8.91 7.81
CA ALA A 96 6.17 -9.99 8.01
C ALA A 96 6.81 -11.34 8.36
N ASP A 97 8.14 -11.50 8.15
CA ASP A 97 8.89 -12.66 8.63
C ASP A 97 9.05 -12.69 10.15
N TYR A 98 8.96 -11.54 10.79
CA TYR A 98 9.19 -11.39 12.23
C TYR A 98 7.94 -10.97 13.01
N LEU A 99 7.00 -10.29 12.34
CA LEU A 99 5.84 -9.72 12.99
C LEU A 99 4.54 -10.35 12.48
N PRO A 100 3.52 -10.50 13.33
CA PRO A 100 2.21 -10.94 12.89
C PRO A 100 1.58 -9.94 11.91
N GLY A 101 0.80 -10.44 10.94
CA GLY A 101 0.24 -9.64 9.85
C GLY A 101 -0.61 -8.45 10.30
N TRP A 102 -1.38 -8.60 11.39
CA TRP A 102 -2.16 -7.51 11.97
C TRP A 102 -1.27 -6.37 12.50
N LEU A 103 -0.08 -6.69 13.05
CA LEU A 103 0.85 -5.69 13.55
C LEU A 103 1.58 -5.00 12.38
N VAL A 104 1.96 -5.76 11.34
CA VAL A 104 2.51 -5.20 10.10
C VAL A 104 1.52 -4.21 9.48
N SER A 105 0.23 -4.56 9.40
CA SER A 105 -0.81 -3.67 8.87
C SER A 105 -1.02 -2.42 9.72
N SER A 106 -0.88 -2.55 11.05
CA SER A 106 -0.99 -1.42 12.00
C SER A 106 0.16 -0.44 11.84
N ILE A 107 1.40 -0.95 11.80
CA ILE A 107 2.61 -0.12 11.60
C ILE A 107 2.61 0.49 10.19
N TRP A 108 2.10 -0.23 9.20
CA TRP A 108 1.95 0.27 7.82
C TRP A 108 1.15 1.58 7.75
N GLN A 109 0.25 1.86 8.70
CA GLN A 109 -0.49 3.12 8.74
C GLN A 109 0.42 4.36 8.95
N LEU A 110 1.69 4.18 9.34
CA LEU A 110 2.69 5.26 9.30
C LEU A 110 2.84 5.87 7.90
N THR A 111 2.43 5.15 6.84
CA THR A 111 2.39 5.67 5.46
C THR A 111 1.51 6.92 5.34
N ILE A 112 0.46 7.06 6.16
CA ILE A 112 -0.40 8.25 6.20
C ILE A 112 0.40 9.44 6.76
N ILE A 113 1.15 9.22 7.84
CA ILE A 113 2.00 10.25 8.47
C ILE A 113 3.06 10.71 7.48
N PHE A 114 3.84 9.79 6.93
CA PHE A 114 4.91 10.13 5.98
C PHE A 114 4.34 10.63 4.64
N GLY A 115 3.16 10.17 4.25
CA GLY A 115 2.44 10.73 3.12
C GLY A 115 2.17 12.22 3.29
N VAL A 116 1.72 12.67 4.45
CA VAL A 116 1.49 14.09 4.75
C VAL A 116 2.83 14.84 4.88
N LEU A 117 3.79 14.32 5.65
CA LEU A 117 5.07 14.98 5.90
C LEU A 117 5.93 15.14 4.63
N THR A 118 5.85 14.21 3.68
CA THR A 118 6.58 14.28 2.41
C THR A 118 5.87 15.12 1.34
N SER A 119 4.68 15.66 1.60
CA SER A 119 3.95 16.48 0.62
C SER A 119 4.76 17.67 0.07
N PRO A 120 5.58 18.41 0.85
CA PRO A 120 6.39 19.52 0.32
C PRO A 120 7.47 19.10 -0.67
N LEU A 121 7.81 17.81 -0.74
CA LEU A 121 8.74 17.27 -1.73
C LEU A 121 8.11 17.15 -3.13
N THR A 122 6.80 17.40 -3.25
CA THR A 122 6.06 17.39 -4.51
C THR A 122 5.57 18.77 -4.90
N LYS A 123 5.50 19.03 -6.21
CA LYS A 123 4.93 20.27 -6.75
C LYS A 123 3.51 19.98 -7.25
N ILE A 124 2.60 20.87 -6.95
CA ILE A 124 1.20 20.84 -7.41
C ILE A 124 0.90 22.08 -8.25
N PRO A 125 0.08 22.00 -9.29
CA PRO A 125 -0.36 23.17 -10.01
C PRO A 125 -1.31 23.99 -9.13
N GLN A 126 -1.02 25.27 -8.98
CA GLN A 126 -1.88 26.25 -8.29
C GLN A 126 -2.10 27.43 -9.24
N MET A 127 -3.34 27.89 -9.34
CA MET A 127 -3.66 29.09 -10.12
C MET A 127 -3.24 30.33 -9.32
N ILE A 128 -2.30 31.10 -9.86
CA ILE A 128 -1.84 32.39 -9.34
C ILE A 128 -1.98 33.40 -10.49
N ASP A 129 -2.74 34.46 -10.25
CA ASP A 129 -3.04 35.51 -11.25
C ASP A 129 -3.57 34.95 -12.59
N GLY A 130 -4.46 33.95 -12.50
CA GLY A 130 -5.07 33.30 -13.67
C GLY A 130 -4.14 32.40 -14.49
N LYS A 131 -2.90 32.15 -14.03
CA LYS A 131 -1.93 31.24 -14.66
C LYS A 131 -1.58 30.07 -13.76
N PRO A 132 -1.42 28.85 -14.30
CA PRO A 132 -1.00 27.70 -13.50
C PRO A 132 0.49 27.80 -13.15
N HIS A 133 0.78 27.88 -11.85
CA HIS A 133 2.14 27.84 -11.31
C HIS A 133 2.38 26.54 -10.56
N LEU A 134 3.57 25.95 -10.69
CA LEU A 134 3.97 24.76 -9.94
C LEU A 134 4.54 25.21 -8.58
N VAL A 135 3.74 25.05 -7.52
CA VAL A 135 4.13 25.38 -6.15
C VAL A 135 4.36 24.11 -5.33
N ARG A 136 5.22 24.19 -4.30
CA ARG A 136 5.37 23.07 -3.36
C ARG A 136 4.07 22.88 -2.57
N ALA A 137 3.61 21.63 -2.46
CA ALA A 137 2.47 21.32 -1.62
C ALA A 137 2.79 21.67 -0.16
N LYS A 138 1.82 22.21 0.56
CA LYS A 138 1.96 22.55 1.99
C LYS A 138 1.49 21.39 2.85
N ILE A 139 2.07 21.24 4.05
CA ILE A 139 1.57 20.32 5.05
C ILE A 139 0.26 20.89 5.61
N PRO A 140 -0.85 20.15 5.56
CA PRO A 140 -2.11 20.60 6.15
C PRO A 140 -2.02 20.56 7.69
N LEU A 141 -1.87 21.73 8.32
CA LEU A 141 -1.71 21.84 9.79
C LEU A 141 -2.88 21.23 10.55
N VAL A 142 -4.09 21.26 9.99
CA VAL A 142 -5.29 20.65 10.55
C VAL A 142 -5.16 19.13 10.72
N SER A 143 -4.33 18.47 9.91
CA SER A 143 -4.09 17.04 10.00
C SER A 143 -3.09 16.64 11.09
N LEU A 144 -2.23 17.55 11.56
CA LEU A 144 -1.14 17.23 12.50
C LEU A 144 -1.59 16.54 13.79
N PRO A 145 -2.66 17.00 14.50
CA PRO A 145 -3.11 16.32 15.71
C PRO A 145 -3.49 14.86 15.47
N TRP A 146 -4.12 14.57 14.32
CA TRP A 146 -4.55 13.23 13.95
C TRP A 146 -3.37 12.32 13.59
N LEU A 147 -2.31 12.88 12.98
CA LEU A 147 -1.07 12.15 12.73
C LEU A 147 -0.39 11.73 14.05
N VAL A 148 -0.42 12.59 15.07
CA VAL A 148 0.07 12.25 16.42
C VAL A 148 -0.76 11.12 17.03
N ILE A 149 -2.08 11.16 16.89
CA ILE A 149 -2.97 10.09 17.38
C ILE A 149 -2.66 8.76 16.68
N ILE A 150 -2.43 8.77 15.36
CA ILE A 150 -2.00 7.56 14.61
C ILE A 150 -0.68 7.05 15.18
N ALA A 151 0.32 7.91 15.39
CA ALA A 151 1.61 7.52 15.94
C ALA A 151 1.49 6.91 17.35
N ILE A 152 0.65 7.48 18.21
CA ILE A 152 0.34 6.95 19.55
C ILE A 152 -0.32 5.57 19.43
N GLY A 153 -1.31 5.40 18.53
CA GLY A 153 -1.97 4.12 18.29
C GLY A 153 -0.97 3.04 17.86
N VAL A 154 -0.09 3.35 16.90
CA VAL A 154 0.99 2.45 16.47
C VAL A 154 1.94 2.14 17.64
N ALA A 155 2.34 3.14 18.44
CA ALA A 155 3.21 2.93 19.58
C ALA A 155 2.60 1.95 20.61
N PHE A 156 1.31 2.07 20.89
CA PHE A 156 0.63 1.16 21.82
C PHE A 156 0.50 -0.26 21.26
N THR A 157 0.27 -0.44 19.95
CA THR A 157 0.27 -1.79 19.36
C THR A 157 1.66 -2.43 19.45
N VAL A 158 2.72 -1.66 19.22
CA VAL A 158 4.12 -2.11 19.31
C VAL A 158 4.52 -2.45 20.75
N VAL A 159 4.18 -1.57 21.70
CA VAL A 159 4.44 -1.82 23.15
C VAL A 159 3.67 -3.05 23.63
N GLY A 160 2.44 -3.23 23.14
CA GLY A 160 1.64 -4.41 23.47
C GLY A 160 2.23 -5.72 22.96
N GLU A 161 3.10 -5.70 21.95
CA GLU A 161 3.79 -6.90 21.45
C GLU A 161 5.11 -7.17 22.20
N HIS A 162 5.53 -6.28 23.09
CA HIS A 162 6.75 -6.44 23.86
C HIS A 162 6.74 -7.75 24.68
N GLY A 163 7.80 -8.55 24.52
CA GLY A 163 7.93 -9.86 25.16
C GLY A 163 7.46 -11.05 24.30
N HIS A 164 6.73 -10.82 23.19
CA HIS A 164 6.31 -11.85 22.25
C HIS A 164 7.24 -11.94 21.03
N VAL A 165 7.89 -10.82 20.67
CA VAL A 165 8.88 -10.72 19.60
C VAL A 165 10.21 -10.28 20.20
N ARG A 166 11.32 -10.79 19.67
CA ARG A 166 12.65 -10.39 20.14
C ARG A 166 12.90 -8.90 19.87
N PRO A 167 13.54 -8.15 20.78
CA PRO A 167 13.72 -6.71 20.63
C PRO A 167 14.42 -6.29 19.31
N TRP A 168 15.39 -7.09 18.85
CA TRP A 168 16.08 -6.79 17.60
C TRP A 168 15.20 -7.03 16.36
N GLU A 169 14.35 -8.06 16.38
CA GLU A 169 13.37 -8.37 15.31
C GLU A 169 12.36 -7.25 15.18
N LEU A 170 11.85 -6.78 16.33
CA LEU A 170 10.94 -5.64 16.37
C LEU A 170 11.60 -4.37 15.82
N THR A 171 12.85 -4.09 16.25
CA THR A 171 13.57 -2.89 15.81
C THR A 171 13.81 -2.89 14.30
N ILE A 172 14.33 -4.00 13.75
CA ILE A 172 14.63 -4.04 12.30
C ILE A 172 13.34 -4.02 11.45
N SER A 173 12.26 -4.63 11.96
CA SER A 173 10.94 -4.58 11.30
C SER A 173 10.34 -3.17 11.34
N LEU A 174 10.46 -2.44 12.46
CA LEU A 174 10.04 -1.05 12.56
C LEU A 174 10.81 -0.15 11.58
N LEU A 175 12.13 -0.33 11.46
CA LEU A 175 12.94 0.40 10.50
C LEU A 175 12.55 0.09 9.06
N ALA A 176 12.34 -1.19 8.73
CA ALA A 176 11.92 -1.64 7.43
C ALA A 176 10.53 -1.07 7.04
N LEU A 177 9.55 -1.16 7.94
CA LEU A 177 8.21 -0.62 7.73
C LEU A 177 8.18 0.91 7.67
N THR A 178 9.02 1.59 8.46
CA THR A 178 9.16 3.05 8.39
C THR A 178 9.72 3.47 7.03
N PHE A 179 10.75 2.77 6.53
CA PHE A 179 11.28 3.01 5.19
C PHE A 179 10.21 2.77 4.11
N ALA A 180 9.49 1.64 4.19
CA ALA A 180 8.38 1.33 3.28
C ALA A 180 7.30 2.43 3.29
N ALA A 181 6.94 2.90 4.50
CA ALA A 181 5.92 3.93 4.71
C ALA A 181 6.32 5.32 4.13
N ILE A 182 7.62 5.59 3.99
CA ILE A 182 8.15 6.77 3.29
C ILE A 182 8.23 6.52 1.78
N ALA A 183 8.76 5.37 1.38
CA ALA A 183 9.06 5.03 -0.02
C ALA A 183 7.77 4.97 -0.88
N TYR A 184 6.71 4.38 -0.36
CA TYR A 184 5.45 4.23 -1.07
C TYR A 184 4.79 5.55 -1.49
N PRO A 185 4.46 6.48 -0.57
CA PRO A 185 3.83 7.74 -0.96
C PRO A 185 4.76 8.61 -1.79
N LEU A 186 6.07 8.58 -1.52
CA LEU A 186 7.04 9.38 -2.27
C LEU A 186 7.16 8.90 -3.71
N GLY A 187 7.34 7.59 -3.95
CA GLY A 187 7.42 7.00 -5.28
C GLY A 187 6.14 7.25 -6.08
N ASN A 188 4.97 6.98 -5.48
CA ASN A 188 3.69 7.20 -6.14
C ASN A 188 3.43 8.66 -6.50
N ARG A 189 3.78 9.61 -5.63
CA ARG A 189 3.59 11.05 -5.91
C ARG A 189 4.56 11.58 -6.96
N LYS A 190 5.81 11.15 -6.92
CA LYS A 190 6.82 11.58 -7.88
C LYS A 190 6.57 11.08 -9.29
N ILE A 191 5.86 9.97 -9.46
CA ILE A 191 5.45 9.47 -10.77
C ILE A 191 4.21 10.19 -11.33
N MET A 192 3.35 10.77 -10.48
CA MET A 192 2.09 11.42 -10.91
C MET A 192 2.25 12.46 -12.02
N PRO A 193 3.23 13.39 -11.99
CA PRO A 193 3.42 14.36 -13.08
C PRO A 193 3.71 13.72 -14.43
N HIS A 194 4.33 12.54 -14.43
CA HIS A 194 4.67 11.78 -15.63
C HIS A 194 3.52 10.88 -16.13
N ALA A 195 2.50 10.65 -15.29
CA ALA A 195 1.41 9.70 -15.54
C ALA A 195 0.05 10.38 -15.82
N GLN A 196 0.01 11.69 -16.06
CA GLN A 196 -1.23 12.47 -16.18
C GLN A 196 -2.19 12.00 -17.27
N THR A 197 -1.66 11.42 -18.34
CA THR A 197 -2.46 10.92 -19.48
C THR A 197 -2.86 9.45 -19.33
N LEU A 198 -2.42 8.79 -18.26
CA LEU A 198 -2.70 7.39 -18.00
C LEU A 198 -3.88 7.23 -17.03
N THR A 199 -4.67 6.19 -17.25
CA THR A 199 -5.64 5.72 -16.25
C THR A 199 -4.90 5.15 -15.03
N GLY A 200 -5.61 4.97 -13.90
CA GLY A 200 -5.03 4.34 -12.71
C GLY A 200 -4.43 2.96 -13.00
N VAL A 201 -5.14 2.12 -13.77
CA VAL A 201 -4.68 0.77 -14.15
C VAL A 201 -3.44 0.84 -15.03
N GLN A 202 -3.43 1.73 -16.04
CA GLN A 202 -2.28 1.94 -16.92
C GLN A 202 -1.06 2.43 -16.12
N ARG A 203 -1.25 3.31 -15.13
CA ARG A 203 -0.16 3.80 -14.27
C ARG A 203 0.44 2.66 -13.43
N VAL A 204 -0.40 1.85 -12.79
CA VAL A 204 0.08 0.71 -11.99
C VAL A 204 0.81 -0.29 -12.88
N PHE A 205 0.28 -0.60 -14.07
CA PHE A 205 0.97 -1.45 -15.04
C PHE A 205 2.34 -0.87 -15.45
N ALA A 206 2.41 0.44 -15.77
CA ALA A 206 3.65 1.12 -16.13
C ALA A 206 4.69 1.05 -15.00
N MET A 207 4.28 1.30 -13.76
CA MET A 207 5.16 1.21 -12.59
C MET A 207 5.62 -0.25 -12.36
N THR A 208 4.72 -1.21 -12.47
CA THR A 208 5.06 -2.63 -12.35
C THR A 208 6.06 -3.03 -13.43
N LEU A 209 5.83 -2.63 -14.68
CA LEU A 209 6.74 -2.92 -15.81
C LEU A 209 8.15 -2.33 -15.58
N CYS A 210 8.25 -1.08 -15.08
CA CYS A 210 9.54 -0.44 -14.81
C CYS A 210 10.27 -1.00 -13.58
N ALA A 211 9.56 -1.59 -12.62
CA ALA A 211 10.15 -2.27 -11.48
C ALA A 211 10.44 -3.77 -11.74
N TYR A 212 9.86 -4.33 -12.81
CA TYR A 212 9.92 -5.76 -13.12
C TYR A 212 11.35 -6.32 -13.26
N PRO A 213 12.30 -5.64 -13.94
CA PRO A 213 13.67 -6.13 -14.00
C PRO A 213 14.33 -6.30 -12.63
N THR A 214 14.04 -5.41 -11.68
CA THR A 214 14.53 -5.50 -10.30
C THR A 214 13.94 -6.71 -9.59
N PHE A 215 12.64 -6.96 -9.74
CA PHE A 215 12.00 -8.15 -9.16
C PHE A 215 12.51 -9.44 -9.77
N LEU A 216 12.80 -9.48 -11.08
CA LEU A 216 13.44 -10.63 -11.72
C LEU A 216 14.85 -10.89 -11.18
N MET A 217 15.67 -9.84 -11.04
CA MET A 217 17.01 -9.95 -10.46
C MET A 217 16.95 -10.47 -9.02
N LEU A 218 16.04 -9.96 -8.21
CA LEU A 218 15.87 -10.40 -6.82
C LEU A 218 15.31 -11.83 -6.74
N SER A 219 14.45 -12.24 -7.67
CA SER A 219 13.99 -13.62 -7.79
C SER A 219 15.15 -14.57 -8.15
N LEU A 220 16.06 -14.14 -9.00
CA LEU A 220 17.27 -14.91 -9.31
C LEU A 220 18.17 -15.05 -8.07
N ILE A 221 18.30 -13.99 -7.27
CA ILE A 221 19.03 -14.05 -5.99
C ILE A 221 18.35 -15.06 -5.04
N ALA A 222 17.02 -15.02 -4.91
CA ALA A 222 16.29 -15.99 -4.10
C ALA A 222 16.52 -17.43 -4.59
N LEU A 223 16.47 -17.64 -5.92
CA LEU A 223 16.71 -18.95 -6.53
C LEU A 223 18.11 -19.48 -6.20
N LEU A 224 19.13 -18.62 -6.23
CA LEU A 224 20.51 -19.01 -5.93
C LEU A 224 20.75 -19.25 -4.43
N GLN A 225 20.00 -18.59 -3.54
CA GLN A 225 20.17 -18.73 -2.09
C GLN A 225 19.43 -19.92 -1.50
N VAL A 226 18.18 -20.15 -1.92
CA VAL A 226 17.30 -21.13 -1.29
C VAL A 226 16.65 -22.11 -2.27
N GLY A 227 16.97 -22.03 -3.57
CA GLY A 227 16.35 -22.85 -4.60
C GLY A 227 14.97 -22.35 -5.04
N PRO A 228 14.23 -23.15 -5.84
CA PRO A 228 12.94 -22.75 -6.40
C PRO A 228 11.87 -22.61 -5.30
N PRO A 229 10.88 -21.73 -5.52
CA PRO A 229 9.77 -21.58 -4.59
C PRO A 229 8.89 -22.83 -4.58
N SER A 230 8.26 -23.14 -3.44
CA SER A 230 7.29 -24.22 -3.35
C SER A 230 6.02 -23.90 -4.16
N ALA A 231 5.26 -24.94 -4.51
CA ALA A 231 3.96 -24.77 -5.18
C ALA A 231 2.98 -23.94 -4.32
N GLU A 232 3.04 -24.09 -3.01
CA GLU A 232 2.24 -23.32 -2.08
C GLU A 232 2.64 -21.84 -2.09
N THR A 233 3.94 -21.52 -2.10
CA THR A 233 4.43 -20.14 -2.23
C THR A 233 3.98 -19.51 -3.56
N LEU A 234 4.05 -20.25 -4.67
CA LEU A 234 3.55 -19.77 -5.97
C LEU A 234 2.07 -19.46 -5.92
N LEU A 235 1.25 -20.33 -5.34
CA LEU A 235 -0.19 -20.16 -5.24
C LEU A 235 -0.56 -18.99 -4.33
N ASN A 236 0.03 -18.91 -3.14
CA ASN A 236 -0.25 -17.83 -2.19
C ASN A 236 0.16 -16.47 -2.74
N THR A 237 1.34 -16.36 -3.37
CA THR A 237 1.79 -15.11 -4.01
C THR A 237 0.95 -14.72 -5.21
N PHE A 238 0.39 -15.69 -5.96
CA PHE A 238 -0.60 -15.43 -6.99
C PHE A 238 -1.86 -14.78 -6.39
N PHE A 239 -2.40 -15.33 -5.29
CA PHE A 239 -3.55 -14.73 -4.63
C PHE A 239 -3.27 -13.35 -4.04
N VAL A 240 -2.07 -13.11 -3.52
CA VAL A 240 -1.64 -11.78 -3.09
C VAL A 240 -1.60 -10.80 -4.29
N GLY A 241 -1.00 -11.21 -5.41
CA GLY A 241 -0.96 -10.40 -6.64
C GLY A 241 -2.34 -10.11 -7.19
N LEU A 242 -3.23 -11.11 -7.23
CA LEU A 242 -4.59 -10.97 -7.72
C LEU A 242 -5.44 -10.10 -6.78
N SER A 243 -5.47 -10.41 -5.47
CA SER A 243 -6.34 -9.73 -4.51
C SER A 243 -5.92 -8.28 -4.29
N SER A 244 -4.73 -8.04 -3.78
CA SER A 244 -4.29 -6.69 -3.42
C SER A 244 -3.64 -5.94 -4.58
N GLY A 245 -2.93 -6.64 -5.46
CA GLY A 245 -2.27 -6.03 -6.62
C GLY A 245 -3.24 -5.58 -7.70
N VAL A 246 -4.28 -6.35 -7.98
CA VAL A 246 -5.21 -6.08 -9.08
C VAL A 246 -6.60 -5.71 -8.57
N ILE A 247 -7.29 -6.61 -7.85
CA ILE A 247 -8.70 -6.41 -7.47
C ILE A 247 -8.85 -5.19 -6.56
N ALA A 248 -8.12 -5.14 -5.44
CA ALA A 248 -8.20 -4.03 -4.50
C ALA A 248 -7.86 -2.69 -5.17
N THR A 249 -6.80 -2.67 -5.97
CA THR A 249 -6.35 -1.47 -6.70
C THR A 249 -7.43 -0.96 -7.64
N VAL A 250 -8.06 -1.84 -8.42
CA VAL A 250 -9.14 -1.46 -9.35
C VAL A 250 -10.38 -0.96 -8.60
N LEU A 251 -10.78 -1.66 -7.54
CA LEU A 251 -11.92 -1.27 -6.71
C LEU A 251 -11.69 0.12 -6.10
N PHE A 252 -10.50 0.36 -5.54
CA PHE A 252 -10.16 1.63 -4.92
C PHE A 252 -10.12 2.78 -5.93
N TYR A 253 -9.51 2.58 -7.12
CA TYR A 253 -9.55 3.60 -8.17
C TYR A 253 -10.96 3.88 -8.67
N LYS A 254 -11.80 2.85 -8.80
CA LYS A 254 -13.20 3.05 -9.19
C LYS A 254 -13.96 3.81 -8.10
N ALA A 255 -13.76 3.44 -6.82
CA ALA A 255 -14.37 4.13 -5.69
C ALA A 255 -14.02 5.62 -5.64
N THR A 256 -12.74 5.94 -5.72
CA THR A 256 -12.24 7.33 -5.69
C THR A 256 -12.66 8.12 -6.93
N SER A 257 -12.70 7.50 -8.12
CA SER A 257 -13.13 8.17 -9.35
C SER A 257 -14.61 8.57 -9.35
N LEU A 258 -15.49 7.81 -8.70
CA LEU A 258 -16.92 8.11 -8.59
C LEU A 258 -17.20 9.42 -7.82
N VAL A 259 -16.30 9.82 -6.94
CA VAL A 259 -16.44 10.98 -6.07
C VAL A 259 -15.33 12.02 -6.24
N ALA A 260 -14.50 11.90 -7.26
CA ALA A 260 -13.33 12.75 -7.51
C ALA A 260 -13.65 14.24 -7.64
N HIS A 261 -14.92 14.59 -7.93
CA HIS A 261 -15.40 15.96 -8.06
C HIS A 261 -15.72 16.63 -6.70
N ASP A 262 -15.79 15.86 -5.61
CA ASP A 262 -16.06 16.35 -4.25
C ASP A 262 -14.96 15.86 -3.29
N MET A 263 -14.09 16.79 -2.87
CA MET A 263 -12.95 16.50 -2.00
C MET A 263 -13.36 15.93 -0.63
N ARG A 264 -14.55 16.30 -0.12
CA ARG A 264 -15.07 15.77 1.15
C ARG A 264 -15.46 14.30 1.00
N LEU A 265 -16.19 13.96 -0.07
CA LEU A 265 -16.57 12.58 -0.35
C LEU A 265 -15.35 11.73 -0.67
N LEU A 266 -14.38 12.27 -1.42
CA LEU A 266 -13.11 11.59 -1.72
C LEU A 266 -12.37 11.23 -0.43
N ALA A 267 -12.25 12.16 0.53
CA ALA A 267 -11.63 11.91 1.82
C ALA A 267 -12.35 10.80 2.62
N GLN A 268 -13.68 10.73 2.53
CA GLN A 268 -14.44 9.65 3.17
C GLN A 268 -14.16 8.27 2.54
N ILE A 269 -13.98 8.21 1.22
CA ILE A 269 -13.58 6.96 0.56
C ILE A 269 -12.13 6.58 0.91
N GLU A 270 -11.23 7.54 0.95
CA GLU A 270 -9.85 7.29 1.41
C GLU A 270 -9.81 6.80 2.87
N ALA A 271 -10.71 7.28 3.73
CA ALA A 271 -10.82 6.80 5.12
C ALA A 271 -11.20 5.32 5.23
N THR A 272 -11.81 4.71 4.21
CA THR A 272 -12.09 3.27 4.22
C THR A 272 -10.83 2.42 4.30
N GLN A 273 -9.66 2.96 3.96
CA GLN A 273 -8.38 2.25 4.09
C GLN A 273 -8.02 1.94 5.55
N ALA A 274 -8.56 2.67 6.54
CA ALA A 274 -8.44 2.29 7.95
C ALA A 274 -8.99 0.88 8.24
N LEU A 275 -9.95 0.42 7.43
CA LEU A 275 -10.52 -0.93 7.55
C LEU A 275 -9.53 -2.04 7.17
N GLU A 276 -8.42 -1.74 6.48
CA GLU A 276 -7.34 -2.71 6.25
C GLU A 276 -6.84 -3.30 7.56
N VAL A 277 -6.66 -2.46 8.60
CA VAL A 277 -6.23 -2.91 9.92
C VAL A 277 -7.31 -3.77 10.56
N VAL A 278 -8.57 -3.33 10.51
CA VAL A 278 -9.70 -4.09 11.06
C VAL A 278 -9.81 -5.46 10.41
N PHE A 279 -9.80 -5.50 9.07
CA PHE A 279 -9.88 -6.76 8.33
C PHE A 279 -8.65 -7.64 8.55
N SER A 280 -7.44 -7.07 8.64
CA SER A 280 -6.24 -7.86 8.93
C SER A 280 -6.31 -8.52 10.32
N VAL A 281 -6.83 -7.82 11.32
CA VAL A 281 -7.06 -8.38 12.66
C VAL A 281 -8.09 -9.51 12.60
N ILE A 282 -9.25 -9.27 11.98
CA ILE A 282 -10.32 -10.27 11.85
C ILE A 282 -9.81 -11.52 11.11
N LEU A 283 -9.13 -11.33 9.99
CA LEU A 283 -8.61 -12.43 9.19
C LEU A 283 -7.49 -13.19 9.94
N SER A 284 -6.59 -12.49 10.67
CA SER A 284 -5.59 -13.14 11.52
C SER A 284 -6.23 -14.01 12.61
N PHE A 285 -7.31 -13.51 13.20
CA PHE A 285 -8.06 -14.27 14.20
C PHE A 285 -8.71 -15.53 13.59
N ILE A 286 -9.38 -15.39 12.44
CA ILE A 286 -10.12 -16.49 11.80
C ILE A 286 -9.16 -17.56 11.23
N PHE A 287 -8.13 -17.14 10.50
CA PHE A 287 -7.28 -18.07 9.74
C PHE A 287 -6.03 -18.53 10.48
N LEU A 288 -5.53 -17.75 11.44
CA LEU A 288 -4.27 -18.03 12.15
C LEU A 288 -4.47 -18.25 13.65
N GLY A 289 -5.69 -18.12 14.17
CA GLY A 289 -5.98 -18.26 15.61
C GLY A 289 -5.23 -17.24 16.47
N THR A 290 -4.81 -16.11 15.88
CA THR A 290 -4.07 -15.06 16.59
C THR A 290 -4.96 -14.49 17.70
N THR A 291 -4.44 -14.39 18.92
CA THR A 291 -5.13 -13.77 20.05
C THR A 291 -4.37 -12.54 20.52
N PHE A 292 -5.08 -11.57 21.08
CA PHE A 292 -4.42 -10.45 21.74
C PHE A 292 -3.94 -10.87 23.12
N SER A 293 -2.66 -10.65 23.36
CA SER A 293 -2.02 -11.03 24.62
C SER A 293 -2.23 -10.01 25.74
N ASN A 294 -2.57 -8.75 25.39
CA ASN A 294 -2.81 -7.72 26.40
C ASN A 294 -3.69 -6.57 25.89
N SER A 295 -4.18 -5.75 26.84
CA SER A 295 -5.07 -4.63 26.57
C SER A 295 -4.43 -3.50 25.75
N TRP A 296 -3.10 -3.35 25.76
CA TRP A 296 -2.39 -2.31 25.02
C TRP A 296 -2.52 -2.48 23.53
N GLN A 297 -2.54 -3.74 23.04
CA GLN A 297 -2.75 -4.05 21.63
C GLN A 297 -4.14 -3.56 21.17
N ILE A 298 -5.17 -3.87 21.94
CA ILE A 298 -6.56 -3.46 21.63
C ILE A 298 -6.71 -1.95 21.69
N LEU A 299 -6.20 -1.32 22.76
CA LEU A 299 -6.23 0.14 22.91
C LEU A 299 -5.50 0.84 21.77
N GLY A 300 -4.31 0.33 21.39
CA GLY A 300 -3.53 0.84 20.27
C GLY A 300 -4.30 0.78 18.95
N LEU A 301 -4.96 -0.34 18.66
CA LEU A 301 -5.80 -0.50 17.47
C LEU A 301 -6.97 0.47 17.44
N ILE A 302 -7.67 0.66 18.55
CA ILE A 302 -8.79 1.61 18.64
C ILE A 302 -8.31 3.04 18.36
N ILE A 303 -7.23 3.46 19.02
CA ILE A 303 -6.64 4.81 18.84
C ILE A 303 -6.17 4.98 17.39
N LEU A 304 -5.50 3.98 16.83
CA LEU A 304 -5.00 4.00 15.46
C LEU A 304 -6.14 4.18 14.44
N ILE A 305 -7.16 3.33 14.51
CA ILE A 305 -8.31 3.37 13.60
C ILE A 305 -9.03 4.71 13.71
N PHE A 306 -9.25 5.21 14.92
CA PHE A 306 -9.83 6.52 15.15
C PHE A 306 -8.99 7.63 14.50
N GLY A 307 -7.66 7.64 14.70
CA GLY A 307 -6.75 8.60 14.09
C GLY A 307 -6.80 8.58 12.56
N VAL A 308 -6.81 7.39 11.95
CA VAL A 308 -6.87 7.23 10.48
C VAL A 308 -8.20 7.75 9.92
N ILE A 309 -9.31 7.47 10.57
CA ILE A 309 -10.62 8.00 10.17
C ILE A 309 -10.61 9.52 10.25
N MET A 310 -10.16 10.08 11.37
CA MET A 310 -10.21 11.53 11.63
C MET A 310 -9.27 12.32 10.71
N VAL A 311 -8.08 11.81 10.39
CA VAL A 311 -7.17 12.51 9.45
C VAL A 311 -7.78 12.66 8.06
N ASN A 312 -8.56 11.69 7.62
CA ASN A 312 -9.20 11.74 6.30
C ASN A 312 -10.49 12.59 6.31
N LEU A 313 -11.24 12.60 7.42
CA LEU A 313 -12.45 13.41 7.52
C LEU A 313 -12.22 14.92 7.76
N ARG A 314 -11.03 15.29 8.25
CA ARG A 314 -10.67 16.66 8.62
C ARG A 314 -9.65 17.33 7.68
N ARG A 315 -9.36 16.69 6.54
CA ARG A 315 -8.53 17.26 5.46
C ARG A 315 -9.19 18.42 4.75
#